data_e8ead4abff23dd7acc488e62093cc57c
#
_entry.id   e8ead4abff23dd7acc488e62093cc57c
#
_cell.length_a   1.000
_cell.length_b   1.000
_cell.length_c   1.000
_cell.angle_alpha   90.00
_cell.angle_beta   90.00
_cell.angle_gamma   90.00
#
_symmetry.space_group_name_H-M   'P 1'
#
loop_
_entity.id
_entity.type
_entity.pdbx_description
1 polymer ?
#
loop_
_entity_poly.entity_id
_entity_poly.type
_entity_poly.pdbx_seq_one_letter_code
_entity_poly.pdbx_strand_id
1 'polypeptide(L)'
;SEDLENWQVKKPNGQVASEKELSAGISTIFSNAPDAYDTQANWVTGELETRFNRGDGLYDDARGVENVDGGGLGPLYAGYSCGSCHKSTGRTRPAIADGGSGPGFSSMLIYISRKSGGYFQDYGRVLHDQAIYGTKPEGRVKITTTSQKYTFPDGEEYELVTPHYEIKEWYADSIPMSDLRISVRQPLRHVGMGQMMALDLDMLKQIAAKSNYPEYGISGRINYVTEKGKKQIGISGNKANHADLTVELGFSSDLGVTNDRFPHEVGEGQSNMMGFAMTGAQVSTEDMEDVDLYLQTLGVPARRNVDDPTVLQGEQLFYQAKCHLCHVTSLKTRPRGSVLLNNTELPQLGNQVI
;
A
#
# COMPACT_ATOMS: atom_id res chain seq x y z
N SER A 1 -12.39 27.92 -11.41
CA SER A 1 -12.75 26.48 -11.40
C SER A 1 -12.59 25.95 -12.81
N GLU A 2 -11.64 25.02 -12.97
CA GLU A 2 -11.48 24.31 -14.24
C GLU A 2 -12.78 23.57 -14.56
N ASP A 3 -13.16 23.61 -15.86
CA ASP A 3 -14.35 22.89 -16.34
C ASP A 3 -14.08 21.38 -16.38
N LEU A 4 -14.27 20.71 -15.23
CA LEU A 4 -14.02 19.29 -15.09
C LEU A 4 -14.99 18.42 -15.93
N GLU A 5 -16.10 18.97 -16.40
CA GLU A 5 -17.05 18.24 -17.26
C GLU A 5 -16.52 18.06 -18.67
N ASN A 6 -15.72 19.04 -19.13
CA ASN A 6 -15.12 19.02 -20.46
C ASN A 6 -13.63 18.66 -20.44
N TRP A 7 -13.11 18.20 -19.29
CA TRP A 7 -11.71 17.81 -19.18
C TRP A 7 -11.37 16.63 -20.09
N GLN A 8 -10.41 16.82 -20.95
CA GLN A 8 -9.91 15.79 -21.86
C GLN A 8 -8.46 15.41 -21.54
N VAL A 9 -8.23 14.13 -21.32
CA VAL A 9 -6.86 13.61 -21.18
C VAL A 9 -6.19 13.61 -22.54
N LYS A 10 -5.04 14.28 -22.66
CA LYS A 10 -4.27 14.37 -23.89
C LYS A 10 -3.04 13.47 -23.84
N LYS A 11 -2.77 12.83 -24.97
CA LYS A 11 -1.54 12.08 -25.21
C LYS A 11 -0.36 13.04 -25.43
N PRO A 12 0.89 12.57 -25.35
CA PRO A 12 2.08 13.41 -25.63
C PRO A 12 2.08 14.03 -27.03
N ASN A 13 1.42 13.40 -28.00
CA ASN A 13 1.27 13.93 -29.37
C ASN A 13 0.13 14.94 -29.53
N GLY A 14 -0.54 15.33 -28.46
CA GLY A 14 -1.64 16.29 -28.44
C GLY A 14 -3.02 15.70 -28.77
N GLN A 15 -3.12 14.44 -29.17
CA GLN A 15 -4.40 13.79 -29.42
C GLN A 15 -5.16 13.53 -28.13
N VAL A 16 -6.48 13.59 -28.17
CA VAL A 16 -7.33 13.18 -27.04
C VAL A 16 -7.27 11.67 -26.89
N ALA A 17 -7.13 11.21 -25.64
CA ALA A 17 -7.14 9.80 -25.33
C ALA A 17 -8.53 9.19 -25.57
N SER A 18 -8.58 7.96 -26.06
CA SER A 18 -9.82 7.19 -26.14
C SER A 18 -10.23 6.68 -24.75
N GLU A 19 -11.53 6.44 -24.54
CA GLU A 19 -12.03 5.85 -23.28
C GLU A 19 -11.35 4.51 -22.93
N LYS A 20 -10.98 3.72 -23.94
CA LYS A 20 -10.27 2.45 -23.76
C LYS A 20 -8.88 2.62 -23.17
N GLU A 21 -8.23 3.76 -23.37
CA GLU A 21 -6.90 4.05 -22.86
C GLU A 21 -6.94 4.57 -21.41
N LEU A 22 -8.09 5.09 -20.97
CA LEU A 22 -8.24 5.66 -19.64
C LEU A 22 -8.31 4.56 -18.57
N SER A 23 -7.31 4.52 -17.71
CA SER A 23 -7.22 3.58 -16.57
C SER A 23 -7.80 4.15 -15.26
N ALA A 24 -7.95 5.47 -15.18
CA ALA A 24 -8.41 6.18 -13.99
C ALA A 24 -9.11 7.50 -14.33
N GLY A 25 -9.95 7.50 -15.36
CA GLY A 25 -10.61 8.73 -15.81
C GLY A 25 -9.62 9.85 -16.10
N ILE A 26 -9.87 11.05 -15.59
CA ILE A 26 -9.00 12.22 -15.82
C ILE A 26 -7.65 12.16 -15.08
N SER A 27 -7.48 11.22 -14.14
CA SER A 27 -6.20 10.99 -13.49
C SER A 27 -5.26 10.08 -14.29
N THR A 28 -5.68 9.66 -15.49
CA THR A 28 -4.83 8.86 -16.39
C THR A 28 -3.69 9.70 -16.95
N ILE A 29 -2.48 9.17 -16.89
CA ILE A 29 -1.27 9.78 -17.44
C ILE A 29 -0.65 8.90 -18.53
N PHE A 30 0.00 9.52 -19.51
CA PHE A 30 0.74 8.84 -20.56
C PHE A 30 2.24 8.95 -20.27
N SER A 31 2.75 8.04 -19.45
CA SER A 31 4.18 7.93 -19.11
C SER A 31 4.66 6.49 -19.29
N ASN A 32 5.87 6.34 -19.86
CA ASN A 32 6.62 5.10 -19.94
C ASN A 32 7.90 5.16 -19.10
N ALA A 33 8.09 6.22 -18.33
CA ALA A 33 9.25 6.42 -17.49
C ALA A 33 9.25 5.40 -16.32
N PRO A 34 10.42 5.09 -15.77
CA PRO A 34 10.53 4.17 -14.62
C PRO A 34 9.78 4.66 -13.37
N ASP A 35 9.57 5.96 -13.24
CA ASP A 35 8.86 6.67 -12.18
C ASP A 35 7.38 6.95 -12.51
N ALA A 36 6.81 6.28 -13.52
CA ALA A 36 5.43 6.52 -13.95
C ALA A 36 4.39 6.34 -12.82
N TYR A 37 4.70 5.53 -11.80
CA TYR A 37 3.81 5.34 -10.64
C TYR A 37 3.98 6.40 -9.56
N ASP A 38 4.99 7.22 -9.67
CA ASP A 38 5.38 8.28 -8.75
C ASP A 38 5.05 9.68 -9.30
N THR A 39 4.45 9.72 -10.46
CA THR A 39 4.11 10.95 -11.17
C THR A 39 2.71 11.41 -10.77
N GLN A 40 2.57 12.70 -10.51
CA GLN A 40 1.27 13.32 -10.22
C GLN A 40 0.29 13.24 -11.39
N ALA A 41 -1.00 13.26 -11.10
CA ALA A 41 -2.04 13.43 -12.11
C ALA A 41 -1.95 14.83 -12.74
N ASN A 42 -2.27 14.97 -14.03
CA ASN A 42 -2.12 16.22 -14.78
C ASN A 42 -2.97 17.41 -14.25
N TRP A 43 -3.95 17.13 -13.41
CA TRP A 43 -4.79 18.15 -12.77
C TRP A 43 -4.23 18.63 -11.43
N VAL A 44 -3.14 18.03 -10.94
CA VAL A 44 -2.46 18.44 -9.71
C VAL A 44 -1.58 19.64 -10.04
N THR A 45 -2.04 20.81 -9.67
CA THR A 45 -1.39 22.10 -9.99
C THR A 45 -1.51 23.06 -8.80
N GLY A 46 -0.66 24.09 -8.77
CA GLY A 46 -0.72 25.17 -7.78
C GLY A 46 -0.51 24.68 -6.35
N GLU A 47 -1.44 24.96 -5.46
CA GLU A 47 -1.35 24.56 -4.05
C GLU A 47 -1.36 23.05 -3.88
N LEU A 48 -2.14 22.32 -4.67
CA LEU A 48 -2.12 20.85 -4.65
C LEU A 48 -0.76 20.29 -5.03
N GLU A 49 -0.10 20.88 -6.02
CA GLU A 49 1.25 20.47 -6.43
C GLU A 49 2.29 20.74 -5.34
N THR A 50 2.17 21.87 -4.65
CA THR A 50 3.05 22.18 -3.51
C THR A 50 2.92 21.13 -2.41
N ARG A 51 1.69 20.77 -2.05
CA ARG A 51 1.40 19.73 -1.06
C ARG A 51 1.79 18.34 -1.55
N PHE A 52 1.60 18.04 -2.84
CA PHE A 52 2.05 16.80 -3.46
C PHE A 52 3.56 16.63 -3.29
N ASN A 53 4.34 17.65 -3.66
CA ASN A 53 5.81 17.60 -3.57
C ASN A 53 6.29 17.47 -2.12
N ARG A 54 5.60 18.10 -1.16
CA ARG A 54 5.90 17.93 0.26
C ARG A 54 5.60 16.50 0.72
N GLY A 55 4.45 15.97 0.34
CA GLY A 55 4.06 14.59 0.66
C GLY A 55 5.00 13.55 0.06
N ASP A 56 5.46 13.77 -1.17
CA ASP A 56 6.46 12.95 -1.86
C ASP A 56 7.79 12.92 -1.08
N GLY A 57 8.33 14.08 -0.71
CA GLY A 57 9.53 14.15 0.12
C GLY A 57 9.36 13.44 1.47
N LEU A 58 8.23 13.65 2.15
CA LEU A 58 7.94 12.97 3.42
C LEU A 58 7.81 11.45 3.28
N TYR A 59 7.37 10.98 2.11
CA TYR A 59 7.19 9.57 1.79
C TYR A 59 8.53 8.89 1.43
N ASP A 60 9.36 9.52 0.63
CA ASP A 60 10.57 8.93 0.06
C ASP A 60 11.84 9.19 0.89
N ASP A 61 11.91 10.33 1.55
CA ASP A 61 13.10 10.70 2.32
C ASP A 61 13.35 9.74 3.50
N ALA A 62 14.59 9.26 3.57
CA ALA A 62 15.01 8.40 4.65
C ALA A 62 14.98 9.16 5.98
N ARG A 63 14.26 8.63 6.96
CA ARG A 63 14.24 9.16 8.32
C ARG A 63 15.58 8.93 9.00
N GLY A 64 16.13 9.99 9.60
CA GLY A 64 17.34 9.92 10.41
C GLY A 64 17.03 9.63 11.88
N VAL A 65 18.06 9.26 12.63
CA VAL A 65 17.98 9.03 14.09
C VAL A 65 17.82 10.34 14.86
N GLU A 66 18.28 11.45 14.29
CA GLU A 66 18.19 12.76 14.91
C GLU A 66 16.89 13.47 14.51
N ASN A 67 16.31 14.15 15.48
CA ASN A 67 15.07 14.91 15.34
C ASN A 67 15.35 16.21 14.58
N VAL A 68 15.56 16.12 13.27
CA VAL A 68 15.51 17.24 12.34
C VAL A 68 14.10 17.30 11.77
N ASP A 69 13.66 18.46 11.37
CA ASP A 69 12.30 18.73 10.86
C ASP A 69 11.65 17.53 10.18
N GLY A 70 10.60 16.99 10.81
CA GLY A 70 9.86 15.83 10.31
C GLY A 70 10.04 14.54 11.09
N GLY A 71 10.64 14.55 12.27
CA GLY A 71 10.71 13.43 13.19
C GLY A 71 11.79 12.39 12.89
N GLY A 72 12.46 11.94 13.94
CA GLY A 72 13.50 10.93 13.89
C GLY A 72 12.95 9.53 13.67
N LEU A 73 13.82 8.65 13.17
CA LEU A 73 13.56 7.21 13.15
C LEU A 73 13.44 6.72 14.59
N GLY A 74 12.41 5.93 14.87
CA GLY A 74 12.21 5.38 16.21
C GLY A 74 13.33 4.43 16.65
N PRO A 75 13.44 4.09 17.93
CA PRO A 75 14.51 3.19 18.39
C PRO A 75 14.40 1.80 17.77
N LEU A 76 13.18 1.32 17.50
CA LEU A 76 12.90 0.08 16.75
C LEU A 76 12.16 0.41 15.46
N TYR A 77 12.55 -0.21 14.36
CA TYR A 77 11.90 0.01 13.06
C TYR A 77 12.06 -1.19 12.12
N ALA A 78 11.19 -1.27 11.12
CA ALA A 78 11.26 -2.24 10.03
C ALA A 78 11.79 -1.60 8.74
N GLY A 79 11.46 -0.33 8.49
CA GLY A 79 11.93 0.47 7.36
C GLY A 79 12.36 1.87 7.81
N TYR A 80 12.98 2.63 6.93
CA TYR A 80 13.46 4.00 7.21
C TYR A 80 12.73 5.08 6.41
N SER A 81 11.89 4.69 5.48
CA SER A 81 10.93 5.53 4.76
C SER A 81 9.83 4.66 4.15
N CYS A 82 8.72 5.26 3.72
CA CYS A 82 7.69 4.54 2.99
C CYS A 82 8.26 4.03 1.66
N GLY A 83 8.99 4.87 0.92
CA GLY A 83 9.64 4.53 -0.35
C GLY A 83 10.71 3.44 -0.23
N SER A 84 11.27 3.19 0.95
CA SER A 84 12.21 2.08 1.14
C SER A 84 11.56 0.71 0.89
N CYS A 85 10.27 0.56 1.17
CA CYS A 85 9.48 -0.64 0.90
C CYS A 85 8.60 -0.49 -0.35
N HIS A 86 8.08 0.70 -0.62
CA HIS A 86 7.19 1.01 -1.74
C HIS A 86 7.92 1.81 -2.83
N LYS A 87 9.04 1.31 -3.31
CA LYS A 87 9.89 2.03 -4.25
C LYS A 87 9.12 2.57 -5.45
N SER A 88 9.21 3.89 -5.68
CA SER A 88 8.45 4.65 -6.67
C SER A 88 6.95 4.32 -6.56
N THR A 89 6.39 4.39 -5.38
CA THR A 89 5.01 4.01 -4.99
C THR A 89 4.54 2.63 -5.48
N GLY A 90 5.49 1.85 -5.99
CA GLY A 90 5.29 0.55 -6.58
C GLY A 90 5.53 -0.61 -5.62
N ARG A 91 6.24 -1.61 -6.12
CA ARG A 91 6.63 -2.80 -5.36
C ARG A 91 8.12 -3.05 -5.54
N THR A 92 8.75 -3.49 -4.47
CA THR A 92 10.10 -4.04 -4.52
C THR A 92 10.06 -5.55 -4.83
N ARG A 93 11.20 -6.11 -5.13
CA ARG A 93 11.32 -7.57 -5.33
C ARG A 93 11.11 -8.28 -3.99
N PRO A 94 10.47 -9.45 -3.98
CA PRO A 94 10.45 -10.30 -2.79
C PRO A 94 11.86 -10.63 -2.32
N ALA A 95 12.06 -10.65 -1.00
CA ALA A 95 13.30 -11.15 -0.42
C ALA A 95 13.30 -12.67 -0.52
N ILE A 96 14.02 -13.20 -1.49
CA ILE A 96 14.17 -14.62 -1.75
C ILE A 96 15.65 -15.07 -1.67
N ALA A 97 16.53 -14.15 -1.25
CA ALA A 97 17.95 -14.46 -1.18
C ALA A 97 18.27 -15.28 0.07
N ASP A 98 19.05 -16.30 -0.10
CA ASP A 98 19.58 -17.11 0.98
C ASP A 98 20.60 -16.30 1.80
N GLY A 99 20.50 -16.38 3.11
CA GLY A 99 21.52 -15.88 4.03
C GLY A 99 21.42 -14.42 4.46
N GLY A 100 20.38 -13.71 4.12
CA GLY A 100 20.28 -12.31 4.49
C GLY A 100 19.30 -12.04 5.63
N SER A 101 19.76 -11.57 6.74
CA SER A 101 19.01 -10.75 7.67
C SER A 101 19.84 -9.49 7.87
N GLY A 102 19.39 -8.37 7.41
CA GLY A 102 20.13 -7.14 7.59
C GLY A 102 19.40 -5.93 7.02
N PRO A 103 19.83 -4.73 7.38
CA PRO A 103 19.31 -3.49 6.83
C PRO A 103 19.31 -3.51 5.31
N GLY A 104 18.23 -3.07 4.71
CA GLY A 104 18.06 -3.12 3.26
C GLY A 104 17.57 -4.46 2.72
N PHE A 105 17.32 -5.41 3.60
CA PHE A 105 16.90 -6.77 3.27
C PHE A 105 15.42 -6.88 2.98
N SER A 106 14.61 -6.18 3.70
CA SER A 106 13.18 -6.32 3.58
C SER A 106 12.52 -5.07 3.02
N SER A 107 12.27 -5.14 1.76
CA SER A 107 11.09 -4.52 1.22
C SER A 107 9.84 -5.35 1.58
N MET A 108 9.94 -6.23 2.54
CA MET A 108 8.84 -7.09 2.98
C MET A 108 8.67 -6.96 4.49
N LEU A 109 7.47 -6.65 4.91
CA LEU A 109 7.14 -6.62 6.33
C LEU A 109 6.90 -8.04 6.86
N ILE A 110 7.44 -8.32 8.02
CA ILE A 110 7.23 -9.58 8.72
C ILE A 110 6.18 -9.37 9.78
N TYR A 111 4.96 -9.76 9.48
CA TYR A 111 3.87 -9.70 10.42
C TYR A 111 4.00 -10.81 11.45
N ILE A 112 3.86 -10.44 12.71
CA ILE A 112 3.80 -11.36 13.83
C ILE A 112 2.43 -11.29 14.49
N SER A 113 1.90 -12.44 14.88
CA SER A 113 0.61 -12.54 15.56
C SER A 113 0.52 -13.84 16.34
N ARG A 114 -0.47 -13.95 17.21
CA ARG A 114 -0.78 -15.20 17.92
C ARG A 114 -1.50 -16.19 17.00
N LYS A 115 -1.16 -17.46 17.11
CA LYS A 115 -1.97 -18.55 16.50
C LYS A 115 -3.36 -18.62 17.13
N SER A 116 -3.45 -18.31 18.44
CA SER A 116 -4.69 -18.21 19.20
C SER A 116 -5.56 -17.01 18.82
N GLY A 117 -5.02 -16.06 18.04
CA GLY A 117 -5.69 -14.83 17.59
C GLY A 117 -5.15 -13.57 18.28
N GLY A 118 -5.21 -12.44 17.55
CA GLY A 118 -4.70 -11.16 18.05
C GLY A 118 -3.19 -11.00 17.93
N TYR A 119 -2.67 -9.96 18.59
CA TYR A 119 -1.25 -9.58 18.58
C TYR A 119 -0.62 -9.75 19.96
N PHE A 120 0.71 -9.78 20.00
CA PHE A 120 1.45 -9.72 21.25
C PHE A 120 1.45 -8.28 21.74
N GLN A 121 1.21 -8.10 23.04
CA GLN A 121 1.32 -6.80 23.68
C GLN A 121 2.74 -6.26 23.49
N ASP A 122 2.86 -4.96 23.29
CA ASP A 122 4.13 -4.22 23.14
C ASP A 122 4.95 -4.54 21.87
N TYR A 123 4.44 -5.40 20.96
CA TYR A 123 5.10 -5.73 19.68
C TYR A 123 4.36 -5.23 18.44
N GLY A 124 3.11 -4.83 18.58
CA GLY A 124 2.30 -4.44 17.43
C GLY A 124 2.07 -5.59 16.44
N ARG A 125 2.10 -5.25 15.15
CA ARG A 125 1.82 -6.19 14.05
C ARG A 125 3.06 -6.61 13.29
N VAL A 126 4.10 -5.78 13.32
CA VAL A 126 5.31 -5.90 12.49
C VAL A 126 6.48 -6.24 13.40
N LEU A 127 7.32 -7.15 12.96
CA LEU A 127 8.60 -7.39 13.61
C LEU A 127 9.55 -6.25 13.24
N HIS A 128 10.11 -5.59 14.25
CA HIS A 128 11.15 -4.60 14.07
C HIS A 128 12.51 -5.30 14.09
N ASP A 129 13.02 -5.63 12.91
CA ASP A 129 14.29 -6.32 12.72
C ASP A 129 15.50 -5.38 12.63
N GLN A 130 15.24 -4.07 12.81
CA GLN A 130 16.22 -3.00 12.82
C GLN A 130 16.07 -2.14 14.07
N ALA A 131 17.16 -1.49 14.47
CA ALA A 131 17.17 -0.60 15.62
C ALA A 131 18.24 0.49 15.44
N ILE A 132 18.07 1.60 16.12
CA ILE A 132 19.09 2.66 16.19
C ILE A 132 20.32 2.18 16.96
N TYR A 133 21.44 2.90 16.80
CA TYR A 133 22.67 2.60 17.53
C TYR A 133 22.44 2.59 19.05
N GLY A 134 22.93 1.57 19.71
CA GLY A 134 22.78 1.38 21.17
C GLY A 134 21.53 0.58 21.59
N THR A 135 20.62 0.30 20.66
CA THR A 135 19.41 -0.52 20.88
C THR A 135 19.53 -1.82 20.08
N LYS A 136 19.00 -2.91 20.63
CA LYS A 136 18.88 -4.17 19.88
C LYS A 136 17.50 -4.23 19.21
N PRO A 137 17.40 -4.72 17.97
CA PRO A 137 16.10 -4.99 17.35
C PRO A 137 15.32 -6.04 18.14
N GLU A 138 14.05 -6.26 17.78
CA GLU A 138 13.25 -7.34 18.39
C GLU A 138 13.81 -8.71 18.05
N GLY A 139 14.25 -8.90 16.83
CA GLY A 139 14.84 -10.16 16.38
C GLY A 139 15.50 -10.03 15.01
N ARG A 140 16.11 -11.11 14.56
CA ARG A 140 16.69 -11.21 13.22
C ARG A 140 16.03 -12.32 12.43
N VAL A 141 15.74 -12.04 11.17
CA VAL A 141 15.12 -12.99 10.23
C VAL A 141 16.19 -13.67 9.41
N LYS A 142 16.07 -14.97 9.29
CA LYS A 142 16.79 -15.77 8.31
C LYS A 142 15.84 -16.19 7.20
N ILE A 143 16.31 -16.08 5.97
CA ILE A 143 15.60 -16.55 4.79
C ILE A 143 16.39 -17.69 4.17
N THR A 144 15.71 -18.80 3.95
CA THR A 144 16.23 -19.92 3.16
C THR A 144 15.24 -20.19 2.02
N THR A 145 15.70 -20.85 0.98
CA THR A 145 14.86 -21.19 -0.16
C THR A 145 14.91 -22.67 -0.46
N THR A 146 13.80 -23.19 -0.96
CA THR A 146 13.73 -24.50 -1.61
C THR A 146 13.21 -24.31 -3.03
N SER A 147 13.76 -25.12 -3.96
CA SER A 147 13.35 -25.10 -5.36
C SER A 147 12.66 -26.41 -5.72
N GLN A 148 11.63 -26.31 -6.56
CA GLN A 148 10.95 -27.47 -7.12
C GLN A 148 10.71 -27.26 -8.62
N LYS A 149 11.08 -28.26 -9.41
CA LYS A 149 10.83 -28.27 -10.86
C LYS A 149 9.44 -28.80 -11.17
N TYR A 150 8.85 -28.23 -12.17
CA TYR A 150 7.54 -28.59 -12.73
C TYR A 150 7.63 -28.58 -14.25
N THR A 151 6.63 -29.18 -14.90
CA THR A 151 6.55 -29.23 -16.37
C THR A 151 5.16 -28.79 -16.79
N PHE A 152 5.11 -27.87 -17.75
CA PHE A 152 3.85 -27.52 -18.40
C PHE A 152 3.33 -28.67 -19.29
N PRO A 153 2.03 -28.67 -19.65
CA PRO A 153 1.45 -29.71 -20.52
C PRO A 153 2.13 -29.86 -21.89
N ASP A 154 2.79 -28.81 -22.39
CA ASP A 154 3.55 -28.80 -23.64
C ASP A 154 4.99 -29.33 -23.51
N GLY A 155 5.40 -29.66 -22.28
CA GLY A 155 6.73 -30.20 -21.97
C GLY A 155 7.77 -29.17 -21.57
N GLU A 156 7.45 -27.87 -21.55
CA GLU A 156 8.36 -26.84 -21.04
C GLU A 156 8.57 -26.99 -19.53
N GLU A 157 9.83 -27.00 -19.08
CA GLU A 157 10.15 -27.06 -17.66
C GLU A 157 10.24 -25.66 -17.04
N TYR A 158 9.76 -25.54 -15.81
CA TYR A 158 9.93 -24.34 -14.98
C TYR A 158 10.26 -24.72 -13.54
N GLU A 159 10.85 -23.77 -12.83
CA GLU A 159 11.24 -23.96 -11.44
C GLU A 159 10.53 -22.92 -10.55
N LEU A 160 9.94 -23.39 -9.46
CA LEU A 160 9.38 -22.52 -8.42
C LEU A 160 10.30 -22.51 -7.22
N VAL A 161 10.63 -21.30 -6.78
CA VAL A 161 11.41 -21.05 -5.56
C VAL A 161 10.48 -20.66 -4.44
N THR A 162 10.52 -21.42 -3.35
CA THR A 162 9.72 -21.13 -2.14
C THR A 162 10.63 -20.59 -1.05
N PRO A 163 10.44 -19.33 -0.61
CA PRO A 163 11.18 -18.78 0.52
C PRO A 163 10.60 -19.27 1.85
N HIS A 164 11.48 -19.53 2.80
CA HIS A 164 11.16 -19.89 4.18
C HIS A 164 11.75 -18.83 5.11
N TYR A 165 10.94 -18.29 6.01
CA TYR A 165 11.31 -17.22 6.91
C TYR A 165 11.31 -17.74 8.34
N GLU A 166 12.41 -17.52 9.05
CA GLU A 166 12.60 -17.92 10.44
C GLU A 166 13.16 -16.76 11.25
N ILE A 167 12.61 -16.49 12.42
CA ILE A 167 13.23 -15.56 13.38
C ILE A 167 14.29 -16.35 14.13
N LYS A 168 15.56 -16.11 13.80
CA LYS A 168 16.68 -16.86 14.37
C LYS A 168 17.12 -16.38 15.73
N GLU A 169 17.16 -15.08 15.88
CA GLU A 169 17.65 -14.42 17.07
C GLU A 169 16.51 -13.53 17.57
N TRP A 170 16.17 -13.71 18.82
CA TRP A 170 15.15 -12.92 19.49
C TRP A 170 15.84 -12.14 20.63
N TYR A 171 15.87 -10.81 20.54
CA TYR A 171 16.56 -9.94 21.47
C TYR A 171 15.63 -9.19 22.42
N ALA A 172 14.36 -9.11 22.07
CA ALA A 172 13.33 -8.49 22.89
C ALA A 172 12.83 -9.44 23.97
N ASP A 173 11.86 -8.99 24.75
CA ASP A 173 11.24 -9.80 25.79
C ASP A 173 10.62 -11.07 25.20
N SER A 174 10.72 -12.16 25.93
CA SER A 174 10.27 -13.44 25.40
C SER A 174 8.76 -13.49 25.20
N ILE A 175 8.37 -14.01 24.04
CA ILE A 175 6.98 -14.32 23.69
C ILE A 175 6.81 -15.84 23.56
N PRO A 176 5.59 -16.38 23.72
CA PRO A 176 5.36 -17.81 23.52
C PRO A 176 5.59 -18.22 22.07
N MET A 177 6.77 -18.73 21.74
CA MET A 177 7.13 -19.14 20.37
C MET A 177 6.20 -20.21 19.80
N SER A 178 5.61 -21.06 20.66
CA SER A 178 4.59 -22.04 20.27
C SER A 178 3.30 -21.38 19.74
N ASP A 179 2.98 -20.17 20.19
CA ASP A 179 1.83 -19.38 19.76
C ASP A 179 2.17 -18.36 18.65
N LEU A 180 3.44 -18.25 18.27
CA LEU A 180 3.89 -17.32 17.23
C LEU A 180 3.45 -17.78 15.85
N ARG A 181 2.79 -16.88 15.11
CA ARG A 181 2.54 -16.98 13.68
C ARG A 181 3.32 -15.88 12.96
N ILE A 182 4.07 -16.25 11.95
CA ILE A 182 4.77 -15.35 11.05
C ILE A 182 4.00 -15.29 9.74
N SER A 183 3.84 -14.09 9.18
CA SER A 183 3.24 -13.87 7.88
C SER A 183 3.97 -12.75 7.16
N VAL A 184 4.71 -13.11 6.14
CA VAL A 184 5.49 -12.16 5.35
C VAL A 184 4.60 -11.47 4.33
N ARG A 185 4.71 -10.14 4.24
CA ARG A 185 3.87 -9.30 3.39
C ARG A 185 4.73 -8.47 2.46
N GLN A 186 4.49 -8.60 1.18
CA GLN A 186 5.04 -7.71 0.19
C GLN A 186 4.22 -6.41 0.15
N PRO A 187 4.87 -5.24 0.05
CA PRO A 187 4.17 -3.96 -0.05
C PRO A 187 3.26 -3.91 -1.27
N LEU A 188 2.14 -3.20 -1.13
CA LEU A 188 1.20 -2.93 -2.23
C LEU A 188 1.67 -1.74 -3.05
N ARG A 189 1.18 -1.63 -4.28
CA ARG A 189 1.28 -0.40 -5.06
C ARG A 189 0.31 0.62 -4.50
N HIS A 190 0.69 1.89 -4.52
CA HIS A 190 -0.18 2.99 -4.10
C HIS A 190 -0.83 3.72 -5.27
N VAL A 191 -0.33 3.52 -6.49
CA VAL A 191 -0.96 4.07 -7.70
C VAL A 191 -2.42 3.64 -7.79
N GLY A 192 -3.31 4.61 -8.03
CA GLY A 192 -4.76 4.38 -8.09
C GLY A 192 -5.48 4.45 -6.74
N MET A 193 -4.79 4.74 -5.65
CA MET A 193 -5.43 4.82 -4.33
C MET A 193 -6.46 5.94 -4.24
N GLY A 194 -6.25 7.08 -4.90
CA GLY A 194 -7.25 8.15 -4.96
C GLY A 194 -8.58 7.70 -5.55
N GLN A 195 -8.53 6.94 -6.64
CA GLN A 195 -9.72 6.37 -7.28
C GLN A 195 -10.39 5.34 -6.35
N MET A 196 -9.60 4.50 -5.68
CA MET A 196 -10.13 3.53 -4.72
C MET A 196 -10.83 4.23 -3.55
N MET A 197 -10.23 5.28 -2.98
CA MET A 197 -10.84 6.06 -1.91
C MET A 197 -12.11 6.80 -2.35
N ALA A 198 -12.22 7.11 -3.64
CA ALA A 198 -13.38 7.79 -4.23
C ALA A 198 -14.50 6.86 -4.70
N LEU A 199 -14.36 5.53 -4.59
CA LEU A 199 -15.35 4.57 -5.08
C LEU A 199 -16.76 4.81 -4.55
N ASP A 200 -17.75 4.57 -5.40
CA ASP A 200 -19.16 4.52 -5.02
C ASP A 200 -19.43 3.27 -4.17
N LEU A 201 -19.68 3.49 -2.89
CA LEU A 201 -19.87 2.41 -1.92
C LEU A 201 -21.18 1.64 -2.13
N ASP A 202 -22.20 2.27 -2.68
CA ASP A 202 -23.47 1.59 -2.97
C ASP A 202 -23.32 0.69 -4.19
N MET A 203 -22.54 1.09 -5.17
CA MET A 203 -22.13 0.21 -6.26
C MET A 203 -21.37 -1.01 -5.74
N LEU A 204 -20.43 -0.86 -4.80
CA LEU A 204 -19.72 -2.01 -4.21
C LEU A 204 -20.67 -2.97 -3.50
N LYS A 205 -21.66 -2.47 -2.77
CA LYS A 205 -22.70 -3.31 -2.15
C LYS A 205 -23.50 -4.09 -3.20
N GLN A 206 -23.87 -3.44 -4.30
CA GLN A 206 -24.60 -4.08 -5.40
C GLN A 206 -23.76 -5.17 -6.08
N ILE A 207 -22.47 -4.91 -6.31
CA ILE A 207 -21.54 -5.91 -6.86
C ILE A 207 -21.45 -7.11 -5.91
N ALA A 208 -21.21 -6.88 -4.62
CA ALA A 208 -21.13 -7.95 -3.65
C ALA A 208 -22.41 -8.78 -3.57
N ALA A 209 -23.58 -8.14 -3.64
CA ALA A 209 -24.87 -8.85 -3.62
C ALA A 209 -25.09 -9.73 -4.87
N LYS A 210 -24.53 -9.37 -6.01
CA LYS A 210 -24.63 -10.12 -7.28
C LYS A 210 -23.52 -11.15 -7.47
N SER A 211 -22.39 -11.01 -6.79
CA SER A 211 -21.19 -11.86 -6.96
C SER A 211 -21.33 -13.17 -6.20
N ASN A 212 -22.21 -14.05 -6.67
CA ASN A 212 -22.36 -15.39 -6.12
C ASN A 212 -22.39 -16.40 -7.26
N TYR A 213 -21.30 -17.15 -7.41
CA TYR A 213 -21.07 -18.11 -8.50
C TYR A 213 -20.69 -19.46 -7.89
N PRO A 214 -21.68 -20.23 -7.36
CA PRO A 214 -21.42 -21.48 -6.65
C PRO A 214 -20.74 -22.54 -7.52
N GLU A 215 -20.99 -22.51 -8.82
CA GLU A 215 -20.37 -23.41 -9.80
C GLU A 215 -18.84 -23.24 -9.89
N TYR A 216 -18.32 -22.08 -9.48
CA TYR A 216 -16.89 -21.78 -9.42
C TYR A 216 -16.36 -21.66 -7.99
N GLY A 217 -17.22 -21.84 -6.98
CA GLY A 217 -16.86 -21.63 -5.57
C GLY A 217 -16.56 -20.17 -5.23
N ILE A 218 -17.09 -19.21 -6.00
CA ILE A 218 -16.83 -17.78 -5.84
C ILE A 218 -18.03 -17.11 -5.18
N SER A 219 -17.79 -16.33 -4.12
CA SER A 219 -18.79 -15.46 -3.49
C SER A 219 -18.18 -14.13 -3.07
N GLY A 220 -18.81 -13.02 -3.48
CA GLY A 220 -18.43 -11.66 -3.08
C GLY A 220 -19.04 -11.29 -1.73
N ARG A 221 -18.25 -10.65 -0.87
CA ARG A 221 -18.69 -10.12 0.42
C ARG A 221 -18.03 -8.79 0.71
N ILE A 222 -18.80 -7.87 1.29
CA ILE A 222 -18.23 -6.65 1.83
C ILE A 222 -17.46 -6.98 3.11
N ASN A 223 -16.21 -6.52 3.19
CA ASN A 223 -15.49 -6.50 4.44
C ASN A 223 -15.85 -5.22 5.21
N TYR A 224 -16.53 -5.37 6.34
CA TYR A 224 -16.82 -4.25 7.24
C TYR A 224 -15.74 -4.16 8.31
N VAL A 225 -15.19 -2.97 8.46
CA VAL A 225 -14.17 -2.66 9.46
C VAL A 225 -14.72 -1.67 10.48
N THR A 226 -14.17 -1.66 11.69
CA THR A 226 -14.51 -0.67 12.71
C THR A 226 -13.30 0.20 12.95
N GLU A 227 -13.38 1.43 12.49
CA GLU A 227 -12.33 2.44 12.65
C GLU A 227 -12.93 3.72 13.24
N LYS A 228 -12.18 4.38 14.12
CA LYS A 228 -12.65 5.57 14.85
C LYS A 228 -14.03 5.38 15.50
N GLY A 229 -14.30 4.15 15.99
CA GLY A 229 -15.58 3.77 16.63
C GLY A 229 -16.77 3.62 15.67
N LYS A 230 -16.56 3.69 14.35
CA LYS A 230 -17.63 3.56 13.34
C LYS A 230 -17.40 2.30 12.49
N LYS A 231 -18.50 1.58 12.24
CA LYS A 231 -18.50 0.47 11.27
C LYS A 231 -18.57 1.05 9.86
N GLN A 232 -17.59 0.71 9.03
CA GLN A 232 -17.42 1.24 7.67
C GLN A 232 -17.10 0.12 6.70
N ILE A 233 -17.23 0.38 5.41
CA ILE A 233 -16.76 -0.53 4.35
C ILE A 233 -15.25 -0.38 4.24
N GLY A 234 -14.53 -1.49 4.30
CA GLY A 234 -13.11 -1.52 4.02
C GLY A 234 -12.85 -1.37 2.52
N ILE A 235 -11.88 -0.54 2.17
CA ILE A 235 -11.51 -0.23 0.77
C ILE A 235 -10.01 -0.45 0.55
N SER A 236 -9.17 -0.10 1.52
CA SER A 236 -7.72 -0.20 1.41
C SER A 236 -7.13 -1.43 2.09
N GLY A 237 -5.88 -1.74 1.77
CA GLY A 237 -5.17 -2.92 2.21
C GLY A 237 -5.48 -4.17 1.38
N ASN A 238 -4.67 -5.22 1.53
CA ASN A 238 -4.74 -6.46 0.74
C ASN A 238 -6.09 -7.18 0.77
N LYS A 239 -6.89 -6.95 1.81
CA LYS A 239 -8.18 -7.61 2.03
C LYS A 239 -9.27 -6.60 2.33
N ALA A 240 -9.12 -5.37 1.84
CA ALA A 240 -10.02 -4.27 2.17
C ALA A 240 -10.26 -4.19 3.70
N ASN A 241 -9.19 -4.20 4.47
CA ASN A 241 -9.22 -4.26 5.93
C ASN A 241 -9.06 -2.88 6.60
N HIS A 242 -9.04 -1.81 5.82
CA HIS A 242 -9.06 -0.42 6.28
C HIS A 242 -10.09 0.37 5.48
N ALA A 243 -10.73 1.33 6.13
CA ALA A 243 -11.75 2.17 5.49
C ALA A 243 -11.15 3.35 4.73
N ASP A 244 -9.93 3.74 5.07
CA ASP A 244 -9.16 4.83 4.44
C ASP A 244 -7.67 4.46 4.33
N LEU A 245 -6.86 5.39 3.85
CA LEU A 245 -5.40 5.27 3.87
C LEU A 245 -4.91 5.61 5.27
N THR A 246 -4.50 4.59 6.00
CA THR A 246 -4.00 4.75 7.38
C THR A 246 -2.49 5.01 7.39
N VAL A 247 -2.09 6.10 6.74
CA VAL A 247 -0.66 6.49 6.65
C VAL A 247 -0.04 6.66 8.02
N GLU A 248 -0.82 7.13 9.00
CA GLU A 248 -0.37 7.29 10.39
C GLU A 248 0.09 5.98 11.02
N LEU A 249 -0.49 4.86 10.64
CA LEU A 249 -0.06 3.55 11.12
C LEU A 249 1.33 3.18 10.61
N GLY A 250 1.62 3.47 9.36
CA GLY A 250 2.92 3.21 8.76
C GLY A 250 4.05 3.96 9.48
N PHE A 251 3.85 5.22 9.81
CA PHE A 251 4.83 6.01 10.53
C PHE A 251 5.18 5.40 11.90
N SER A 252 4.19 4.99 12.67
CA SER A 252 4.42 4.46 14.03
C SER A 252 4.82 2.99 14.02
N SER A 253 4.21 2.16 13.15
CA SER A 253 4.45 0.72 13.16
C SER A 253 5.67 0.30 12.37
N ASP A 254 5.99 0.98 11.27
CA ASP A 254 7.05 0.56 10.36
C ASP A 254 8.35 1.33 10.58
N LEU A 255 8.23 2.61 10.97
CA LEU A 255 9.36 3.52 11.17
C LEU A 255 9.63 3.83 12.64
N GLY A 256 8.72 3.48 13.55
CA GLY A 256 8.77 3.87 14.94
C GLY A 256 8.62 5.37 15.17
N VAL A 257 8.01 6.11 14.25
CA VAL A 257 7.83 7.56 14.30
C VAL A 257 6.45 7.89 14.86
N THR A 258 6.40 8.60 15.98
CA THR A 258 5.16 8.98 16.64
C THR A 258 4.44 10.14 15.96
N ASN A 259 3.13 10.21 16.13
CA ASN A 259 2.27 11.27 15.61
C ASN A 259 1.10 11.52 16.58
N ASP A 260 0.29 12.54 16.33
CA ASP A 260 -0.82 12.91 17.20
C ASP A 260 -1.83 11.79 17.44
N ARG A 261 -1.99 10.90 16.46
CA ARG A 261 -2.91 9.75 16.56
C ARG A 261 -2.29 8.57 17.29
N PHE A 262 -0.99 8.39 17.13
CA PHE A 262 -0.19 7.33 17.75
C PHE A 262 1.01 7.97 18.47
N PRO A 263 0.77 8.57 19.66
CA PRO A 263 1.80 9.34 20.36
C PRO A 263 2.83 8.46 21.09
N HIS A 264 2.66 7.14 21.05
CA HIS A 264 3.51 6.18 21.72
C HIS A 264 4.18 5.26 20.72
N GLU A 265 5.43 4.96 20.96
CA GLU A 265 6.18 3.96 20.20
C GLU A 265 5.55 2.57 20.38
N VAL A 266 5.48 1.80 19.32
CA VAL A 266 4.84 0.47 19.35
C VAL A 266 5.56 -0.48 20.32
N GLY A 267 6.89 -0.34 20.45
CA GLY A 267 7.72 -1.15 21.33
C GLY A 267 7.96 -0.58 22.72
N GLU A 268 7.25 0.47 23.15
CA GLU A 268 7.51 1.21 24.39
C GLU A 268 7.58 0.34 25.65
N GLY A 269 6.80 -0.74 25.70
CA GLY A 269 6.80 -1.68 26.85
C GLY A 269 7.94 -2.69 26.87
N GLN A 270 8.79 -2.73 25.85
CA GLN A 270 9.85 -3.73 25.73
C GLN A 270 11.10 -3.33 26.50
N SER A 271 11.82 -4.32 27.07
CA SER A 271 13.03 -4.08 27.84
C SER A 271 14.17 -3.48 27.01
N ASN A 272 14.25 -3.76 25.72
CA ASN A 272 15.23 -3.19 24.81
C ASN A 272 14.96 -1.72 24.43
N MET A 273 13.76 -1.20 24.77
CA MET A 273 13.38 0.21 24.62
C MET A 273 13.65 1.05 25.87
N MET A 274 14.04 0.43 26.99
CA MET A 274 14.26 1.14 28.25
C MET A 274 15.31 2.24 28.12
N GLY A 275 14.92 3.47 28.43
CA GLY A 275 15.78 4.65 28.36
C GLY A 275 15.53 5.56 27.14
N PHE A 276 14.71 5.13 26.21
CA PHE A 276 14.24 5.97 25.10
C PHE A 276 12.84 6.51 25.44
N ALA A 277 12.78 7.68 26.02
CA ALA A 277 11.53 8.40 26.19
C ALA A 277 11.36 9.39 25.03
N MET A 278 10.58 9.02 24.03
CA MET A 278 10.15 9.98 23.02
C MET A 278 8.95 10.74 23.55
N THR A 279 9.03 12.05 23.59
CA THR A 279 7.94 12.90 24.10
C THR A 279 7.26 13.62 22.93
N GLY A 280 5.97 13.32 22.73
CA GLY A 280 5.11 14.01 21.77
C GLY A 280 5.16 13.45 20.36
N ALA A 281 4.36 14.05 19.48
CA ALA A 281 4.28 13.69 18.08
C ALA A 281 5.53 14.19 17.33
N GLN A 282 6.15 13.29 16.57
CA GLN A 282 7.34 13.56 15.74
C GLN A 282 6.93 13.99 14.33
N VAL A 283 5.78 13.54 13.86
CA VAL A 283 5.19 13.94 12.58
C VAL A 283 3.88 14.66 12.85
N SER A 284 3.72 15.83 12.26
CA SER A 284 2.49 16.62 12.42
C SER A 284 1.32 15.98 11.65
N THR A 285 0.09 16.31 12.07
CA THR A 285 -1.10 15.91 11.33
C THR A 285 -1.08 16.46 9.90
N GLU A 286 -0.58 17.69 9.70
CA GLU A 286 -0.44 18.31 8.37
C GLU A 286 0.51 17.51 7.46
N ASP A 287 1.66 17.06 7.98
CA ASP A 287 2.58 16.23 7.22
C ASP A 287 1.96 14.90 6.80
N MET A 288 1.21 14.27 7.69
CA MET A 288 0.48 13.03 7.37
C MET A 288 -0.61 13.27 6.32
N GLU A 289 -1.33 14.39 6.39
CA GLU A 289 -2.31 14.78 5.39
C GLU A 289 -1.68 15.06 4.02
N ASP A 290 -0.48 15.58 3.96
CA ASP A 290 0.23 15.80 2.70
C ASP A 290 0.73 14.48 2.08
N VAL A 291 1.16 13.50 2.90
CA VAL A 291 1.44 12.15 2.39
C VAL A 291 0.17 11.47 1.87
N ASP A 292 -0.96 11.59 2.57
CA ASP A 292 -2.24 11.07 2.09
C ASP A 292 -2.65 11.73 0.76
N LEU A 293 -2.48 13.04 0.64
CA LEU A 293 -2.77 13.76 -0.59
C LEU A 293 -1.86 13.31 -1.73
N TYR A 294 -0.56 13.19 -1.48
CA TYR A 294 0.40 12.64 -2.44
C TYR A 294 -0.09 11.30 -3.00
N LEU A 295 -0.42 10.34 -2.16
CA LEU A 295 -0.85 9.01 -2.57
C LEU A 295 -2.18 9.01 -3.35
N GLN A 296 -3.11 9.90 -2.99
CA GLN A 296 -4.42 9.98 -3.64
C GLN A 296 -4.41 10.77 -4.95
N THR A 297 -3.38 11.56 -5.19
CA THR A 297 -3.26 12.41 -6.39
C THR A 297 -2.23 11.90 -7.40
N LEU A 298 -1.68 10.71 -7.17
CA LEU A 298 -0.85 10.01 -8.16
C LEU A 298 -1.61 9.78 -9.47
N GLY A 299 -0.92 10.01 -10.57
CA GLY A 299 -1.41 9.67 -11.90
C GLY A 299 -1.36 8.17 -12.15
N VAL A 300 -2.37 7.66 -12.83
CA VAL A 300 -2.42 6.23 -13.18
C VAL A 300 -2.01 6.06 -14.64
N PRO A 301 -0.96 5.27 -14.94
CA PRO A 301 -0.53 5.05 -16.31
C PRO A 301 -1.66 4.48 -17.20
N ALA A 302 -1.78 5.03 -18.39
CA ALA A 302 -2.78 4.64 -19.37
C ALA A 302 -2.66 3.15 -19.76
N ARG A 303 -3.76 2.56 -20.16
CA ARG A 303 -3.76 1.26 -20.83
C ARG A 303 -2.99 1.36 -22.15
N ARG A 304 -2.15 0.39 -22.41
CA ARG A 304 -1.25 0.38 -23.57
C ARG A 304 -1.76 -0.53 -24.67
N ASN A 305 -1.52 -0.15 -25.93
CA ASN A 305 -1.77 -1.00 -27.09
C ASN A 305 -3.21 -1.56 -27.15
N VAL A 306 -4.19 -0.75 -26.76
CA VAL A 306 -5.59 -1.18 -26.56
C VAL A 306 -6.27 -1.73 -27.81
N ASP A 307 -5.74 -1.45 -28.99
CA ASP A 307 -6.25 -1.95 -30.28
C ASP A 307 -5.33 -3.03 -30.90
N ASP A 308 -4.26 -3.46 -30.19
CA ASP A 308 -3.40 -4.54 -30.65
C ASP A 308 -4.17 -5.88 -30.62
N PRO A 309 -4.13 -6.69 -31.70
CA PRO A 309 -4.84 -7.96 -31.75
C PRO A 309 -4.50 -8.92 -30.62
N THR A 310 -3.24 -8.93 -30.15
CA THR A 310 -2.79 -9.77 -29.04
C THR A 310 -3.40 -9.32 -27.72
N VAL A 311 -3.49 -8.00 -27.51
CA VAL A 311 -4.13 -7.41 -26.31
C VAL A 311 -5.63 -7.72 -26.30
N LEU A 312 -6.30 -7.59 -27.45
CA LEU A 312 -7.72 -7.93 -27.60
C LEU A 312 -7.99 -9.42 -27.39
N GLN A 313 -7.11 -10.28 -27.90
CA GLN A 313 -7.18 -11.73 -27.60
C GLN A 313 -6.99 -12.02 -26.10
N GLY A 314 -6.05 -11.34 -25.45
CA GLY A 314 -5.84 -11.45 -24.01
C GLY A 314 -7.08 -11.03 -23.22
N GLU A 315 -7.78 -9.97 -23.63
CA GLU A 315 -9.05 -9.57 -23.03
C GLU A 315 -10.14 -10.65 -23.19
N GLN A 316 -10.25 -11.25 -24.39
CA GLN A 316 -11.18 -12.36 -24.59
C GLN A 316 -10.88 -13.54 -23.68
N LEU A 317 -9.61 -13.94 -23.56
CA LEU A 317 -9.17 -15.01 -22.67
C LEU A 317 -9.45 -14.70 -21.20
N PHE A 318 -9.29 -13.46 -20.76
CA PHE A 318 -9.64 -13.01 -19.42
C PHE A 318 -11.11 -13.26 -19.08
N TYR A 319 -12.02 -12.98 -20.00
CA TYR A 319 -13.45 -13.27 -19.82
C TYR A 319 -13.76 -14.77 -19.92
N GLN A 320 -13.15 -15.48 -20.87
CA GLN A 320 -13.33 -16.93 -21.01
C GLN A 320 -12.86 -17.69 -19.76
N ALA A 321 -11.71 -17.31 -19.19
CA ALA A 321 -11.17 -17.86 -17.95
C ALA A 321 -11.92 -17.39 -16.70
N LYS A 322 -12.98 -16.58 -16.83
CA LYS A 322 -13.82 -16.09 -15.72
C LYS A 322 -13.07 -15.20 -14.71
N CYS A 323 -11.93 -14.61 -15.07
CA CYS A 323 -11.18 -13.72 -14.21
C CYS A 323 -12.00 -12.48 -13.79
N HIS A 324 -12.89 -11.99 -14.66
CA HIS A 324 -13.81 -10.88 -14.40
C HIS A 324 -14.79 -11.11 -13.24
N LEU A 325 -15.01 -12.34 -12.81
CA LEU A 325 -15.89 -12.65 -11.66
C LEU A 325 -15.30 -12.13 -10.34
N CYS A 326 -13.97 -12.01 -10.26
CA CYS A 326 -13.27 -11.42 -9.13
C CYS A 326 -12.66 -10.05 -9.47
N HIS A 327 -12.21 -9.88 -10.73
CA HIS A 327 -11.58 -8.66 -11.21
C HIS A 327 -12.59 -7.84 -12.01
N VAL A 328 -13.33 -6.99 -11.31
CA VAL A 328 -14.32 -6.10 -11.94
C VAL A 328 -13.61 -5.12 -12.88
N THR A 329 -14.08 -5.06 -14.13
CA THR A 329 -13.38 -4.36 -15.21
C THR A 329 -13.78 -2.89 -15.35
N SER A 330 -14.80 -2.43 -14.64
CA SER A 330 -15.22 -1.04 -14.61
C SER A 330 -15.91 -0.72 -13.30
N LEU A 331 -15.49 0.35 -12.67
CA LEU A 331 -16.06 0.87 -11.43
C LEU A 331 -16.40 2.35 -11.60
N LYS A 332 -17.22 2.88 -10.71
CA LYS A 332 -17.57 4.30 -10.67
C LYS A 332 -17.13 4.92 -9.35
N THR A 333 -16.72 6.16 -9.43
CA THR A 333 -16.47 6.97 -8.25
C THR A 333 -17.71 7.76 -7.84
N ARG A 334 -17.74 8.20 -6.59
CA ARG A 334 -18.81 9.02 -6.00
C ARG A 334 -18.99 10.33 -6.76
N PRO A 335 -20.15 11.03 -6.59
CA PRO A 335 -20.33 12.35 -7.16
C PRO A 335 -19.22 13.32 -6.69
N ARG A 336 -18.90 14.29 -7.55
CA ARG A 336 -18.03 15.42 -7.20
C ARG A 336 -18.61 16.15 -5.98
N GLY A 337 -17.75 16.78 -5.19
CA GLY A 337 -18.14 17.42 -3.94
C GLY A 337 -18.40 16.47 -2.76
N SER A 338 -18.48 15.15 -3.02
CA SER A 338 -18.49 14.13 -1.96
C SER A 338 -17.14 13.46 -1.74
N VAL A 339 -16.13 13.77 -2.55
CA VAL A 339 -14.78 13.24 -2.43
C VAL A 339 -13.94 14.23 -1.63
N LEU A 340 -13.75 13.90 -0.36
CA LEU A 340 -12.96 14.68 0.59
C LEU A 340 -11.80 13.86 1.08
N LEU A 341 -10.64 14.48 1.14
CA LEU A 341 -9.47 13.97 1.83
C LEU A 341 -9.15 14.94 2.97
N ASN A 342 -9.36 14.53 4.23
CA ASN A 342 -9.05 15.33 5.41
C ASN A 342 -9.51 16.81 5.26
N ASN A 343 -10.75 17.04 4.86
CA ASN A 343 -11.36 18.34 4.54
C ASN A 343 -10.86 19.03 3.24
N THR A 344 -9.95 18.42 2.48
CA THR A 344 -9.59 18.92 1.14
C THR A 344 -10.55 18.31 0.12
N GLU A 345 -11.24 19.13 -0.64
CA GLU A 345 -12.08 18.66 -1.75
C GLU A 345 -11.19 18.24 -2.93
N LEU A 346 -11.41 17.01 -3.42
CA LEU A 346 -10.80 16.47 -4.63
C LEU A 346 -11.88 16.16 -5.68
N PRO A 347 -12.53 17.18 -6.25
CA PRO A 347 -13.62 16.99 -7.21
C PRO A 347 -13.19 16.27 -8.48
N GLN A 348 -11.90 16.30 -8.81
CA GLN A 348 -11.30 15.61 -9.95
C GLN A 348 -11.45 14.08 -9.85
N LEU A 349 -11.51 13.54 -8.63
CA LEU A 349 -11.70 12.11 -8.40
C LEU A 349 -13.18 11.68 -8.48
N GLY A 350 -14.12 12.63 -8.43
CA GLY A 350 -15.54 12.35 -8.49
C GLY A 350 -16.08 12.19 -9.92
N ASN A 351 -17.21 11.48 -10.07
CA ASN A 351 -17.88 11.21 -11.33
C ASN A 351 -16.98 10.58 -12.41
N GLN A 352 -16.03 9.75 -12.00
CA GLN A 352 -15.14 9.03 -12.92
C GLN A 352 -15.65 7.61 -13.16
N VAL A 353 -15.39 7.10 -14.36
CA VAL A 353 -15.39 5.66 -14.67
C VAL A 353 -13.93 5.20 -14.70
N ILE A 354 -13.64 4.15 -13.96
CA ILE A 354 -12.28 3.64 -13.76
C ILE A 354 -12.24 2.14 -13.98
#